data_25effd0180188e4ba54bd62923a43889
#
_entry.id   25effd0180188e4ba54bd62923a43889
#
_cell.length_a   1.000
_cell.length_b   1.000
_cell.length_c   1.000
_cell.angle_alpha   90.00
_cell.angle_beta   90.00
_cell.angle_gamma   90.00
#
_symmetry.space_group_name_H-M   'P 1'
#
loop_
_entity.id
_entity.type
_entity.pdbx_description
1 polymer ?
#
loop_
_entity_poly.entity_id
_entity_poly.type
_entity_poly.pdbx_seq_one_letter_code
_entity_poly.pdbx_strand_id
1 'polypeptide(L)' 'MTSMTTDDKALPQAFLELAADVFGVGAEALSPDTALGSIEGWDSVNHLRLVMETEAKFGKPIPLEAVPELKTLADFGVYC' A
#
# COMPACT_ATOMS: atom_id res chain seq x y z
N MET A 1 21.02 0.39 15.17
CA MET A 1 20.41 0.42 15.22
C MET A 1 19.52 0.45 15.13
N THR A 2 19.22 0.71 15.20
CA THR A 2 18.44 0.92 15.25
C THR A 2 17.47 0.98 15.08
N SER A 3 17.23 1.19 15.08
CA SER A 3 16.34 1.46 15.00
C SER A 3 15.49 1.30 14.64
N MET A 4 15.48 1.15 14.52
CA MET A 4 14.63 1.08 14.31
C MET A 4 13.67 1.04 14.21
N THR A 5 13.62 1.25 14.23
CA THR A 5 12.72 1.32 14.35
C THR A 5 11.70 1.19 14.31
N THR A 6 11.58 1.09 14.52
CA THR A 6 10.38 0.86 14.94
C THR A 6 9.22 1.68 14.67
N ASP A 7 9.02 2.21 13.63
CA ASP A 7 7.89 2.95 13.19
C ASP A 7 6.84 1.96 12.70
N ASP A 8 5.73 1.84 13.44
CA ASP A 8 4.68 0.89 13.10
C ASP A 8 4.04 1.18 11.76
N LYS A 9 4.15 2.42 11.29
CA LYS A 9 3.57 2.81 10.02
C LYS A 9 4.52 2.67 8.87
N ALA A 10 5.77 2.29 9.15
CA ALA A 10 6.74 2.16 8.08
C ALA A 10 6.34 1.05 7.12
N LEU A 11 6.42 1.32 5.84
CA LEU A 11 6.10 0.36 4.81
C LEU A 11 7.37 -0.02 4.07
N PRO A 12 7.46 -1.27 3.59
CA PRO A 12 8.59 -1.64 2.76
C PRO A 12 8.68 -0.74 1.54
N GLN A 13 9.88 -0.38 1.15
CA GLN A 13 10.08 0.40 -0.07
C GLN A 13 9.49 -0.34 -1.26
N ALA A 14 9.57 -1.67 -1.25
CA ALA A 14 9.02 -2.47 -2.33
C ALA A 14 7.51 -2.27 -2.48
N PHE A 15 6.81 -2.08 -1.36
CA PHE A 15 5.38 -1.83 -1.43
C PHE A 15 5.08 -0.44 -1.99
N LEU A 16 5.85 0.56 -1.56
CA LEU A 16 5.65 1.92 -2.07
C LEU A 16 5.90 1.98 -3.57
N GLU A 17 6.91 1.26 -4.04
CA GLU A 17 7.19 1.20 -5.48
C GLU A 17 6.08 0.48 -6.23
N LEU A 18 5.53 -0.56 -5.63
CA LEU A 18 4.42 -1.28 -6.23
C LEU A 18 3.19 -0.38 -6.36
N ALA A 19 2.87 0.35 -5.28
CA ALA A 19 1.74 1.25 -5.31
C ALA A 19 1.94 2.37 -6.33
N ALA A 20 3.16 2.90 -6.39
CA ALA A 20 3.48 3.95 -7.36
C ALA A 20 3.27 3.44 -8.79
N ASP A 21 3.67 2.21 -9.04
CA ASP A 21 3.53 1.61 -10.36
C ASP A 21 2.04 1.41 -10.71
N VAL A 22 1.26 0.94 -9.74
CA VAL A 22 -0.16 0.70 -9.99
C VAL A 22 -0.89 2.00 -10.30
N PHE A 23 -0.58 3.07 -9.58
CA PHE A 23 -1.28 4.33 -9.75
C PHE A 23 -0.61 5.27 -10.76
N GLY A 24 0.58 4.91 -11.23
CA GLY A 24 1.26 5.75 -12.22
C GLY A 24 1.83 7.04 -11.65
N VAL A 25 2.26 7.02 -10.39
CA VAL A 25 2.86 8.19 -9.74
C VAL A 25 4.25 7.82 -9.24
N GLY A 26 5.01 8.82 -8.81
CA GLY A 26 6.33 8.55 -8.24
C GLY A 26 6.21 8.05 -6.82
N ALA A 27 7.07 7.11 -6.44
CA ALA A 27 7.05 6.58 -5.08
C ALA A 27 7.35 7.66 -4.05
N GLU A 28 8.10 8.68 -4.44
CA GLU A 28 8.42 9.78 -3.52
C GLU A 28 7.18 10.61 -3.17
N ALA A 29 6.11 10.48 -3.94
CA ALA A 29 4.86 11.17 -3.64
C ALA A 29 3.99 10.41 -2.63
N LEU A 30 4.41 9.23 -2.24
CA LEU A 30 3.62 8.35 -1.38
C LEU A 30 4.26 8.24 -0.01
N SER A 31 3.41 8.17 1.01
CA SER A 31 3.86 7.93 2.37
C SER A 31 2.86 7.00 3.04
N PRO A 32 3.20 6.42 4.20
CA PRO A 32 2.24 5.55 4.89
C PRO A 32 0.92 6.24 5.20
N ASP A 33 0.95 7.54 5.44
CA ASP A 33 -0.26 8.28 5.79
C ASP A 33 -1.08 8.73 4.60
N THR A 34 -0.59 8.49 3.38
CA THR A 34 -1.31 8.92 2.18
C THR A 34 -2.64 8.21 2.08
N ALA A 35 -3.72 8.99 1.98
CA ALA A 35 -5.05 8.43 1.77
C ALA A 35 -5.16 7.94 0.33
N LEU A 36 -5.63 6.70 0.16
CA LEU A 36 -5.70 6.11 -1.16
C LEU A 36 -6.54 6.95 -2.11
N GLY A 37 -7.70 7.44 -1.63
CA GLY A 37 -8.57 8.21 -2.48
C GLY A 37 -8.02 9.56 -2.90
N SER A 38 -6.93 10.02 -2.26
CA SER A 38 -6.30 11.28 -2.64
C SER A 38 -5.20 11.09 -3.68
N ILE A 39 -4.85 9.86 -4.01
CA ILE A 39 -3.79 9.59 -4.97
C ILE A 39 -4.33 9.84 -6.37
N GLU A 40 -3.60 10.64 -7.14
CA GLU A 40 -3.95 10.81 -8.54
C GLU A 40 -3.83 9.45 -9.23
N GLY A 41 -4.82 9.12 -10.02
CA GLY A 41 -4.85 7.80 -10.65
C GLY A 41 -5.57 6.74 -9.84
N TRP A 42 -6.02 7.07 -8.61
CA TRP A 42 -6.77 6.10 -7.82
C TRP A 42 -8.17 5.92 -8.41
N ASP A 43 -8.60 4.68 -8.50
CA ASP A 43 -9.99 4.32 -8.77
C ASP A 43 -10.21 2.92 -8.21
N SER A 44 -11.46 2.43 -8.28
CA SER A 44 -11.79 1.14 -7.69
C SER A 44 -11.03 -0.01 -8.34
N VAL A 45 -10.80 0.08 -9.64
CA VAL A 45 -10.09 -0.97 -10.36
C VAL A 45 -8.63 -1.02 -9.89
N ASN A 46 -7.98 0.14 -9.80
CA ASN A 46 -6.60 0.19 -9.35
C ASN A 46 -6.47 -0.18 -7.87
N HIS A 47 -7.49 0.13 -7.07
CA HIS A 47 -7.51 -0.30 -5.67
C HIS A 47 -7.46 -1.82 -5.58
N LEU A 48 -8.32 -2.50 -6.32
CA LEU A 48 -8.31 -3.96 -6.34
C LEU A 48 -7.03 -4.51 -6.94
N ARG A 49 -6.49 -3.83 -7.95
CA ARG A 49 -5.23 -4.25 -8.54
C ARG A 49 -4.11 -4.19 -7.51
N LEU A 50 -4.07 -3.12 -6.72
CA LEU A 50 -3.06 -3.02 -5.66
C LEU A 50 -3.21 -4.15 -4.65
N VAL A 51 -4.45 -4.46 -4.27
CA VAL A 51 -4.70 -5.58 -3.36
C VAL A 51 -4.11 -6.87 -3.92
N MET A 52 -4.43 -7.18 -5.17
CA MET A 52 -3.99 -8.44 -5.77
C MET A 52 -2.48 -8.48 -5.95
N GLU A 53 -1.89 -7.38 -6.36
CA GLU A 53 -0.45 -7.32 -6.55
C GLU A 53 0.29 -7.43 -5.22
N THR A 54 -0.28 -6.84 -4.17
CA THR A 54 0.32 -6.96 -2.84
C THR A 54 0.29 -8.40 -2.35
N GLU A 55 -0.83 -9.07 -2.56
CA GLU A 55 -0.91 -10.50 -2.19
C GLU A 55 0.14 -11.31 -2.93
N ALA A 56 0.30 -11.05 -4.23
CA ALA A 56 1.24 -11.81 -5.03
C ALA A 56 2.67 -11.54 -4.62
N LYS A 57 2.98 -10.28 -4.31
CA LYS A 57 4.36 -9.90 -4.02
C LYS A 57 4.80 -10.34 -2.63
N PHE A 58 3.92 -10.19 -1.63
CA PHE A 58 4.30 -10.44 -0.25
C PHE A 58 3.79 -11.76 0.29
N GLY A 59 2.95 -12.44 -0.46
CA GLY A 59 2.51 -13.78 -0.10
C GLY A 59 1.49 -13.86 1.03
N LYS A 60 0.90 -12.75 1.42
CA LYS A 60 -0.09 -12.73 2.50
C LYS A 60 -1.46 -12.43 1.93
N PRO A 61 -2.46 -13.30 2.18
CA PRO A 61 -3.79 -13.06 1.63
C PRO A 61 -4.45 -11.86 2.29
N ILE A 62 -5.18 -11.09 1.50
CA ILE A 62 -5.96 -9.97 2.01
C ILE A 62 -7.42 -10.36 1.90
N PRO A 63 -8.12 -10.52 3.04
CA PRO A 63 -9.53 -10.93 2.97
C PRO A 63 -10.37 -9.92 2.20
N LEU A 64 -11.33 -10.42 1.47
CA LEU A 64 -12.15 -9.55 0.64
C LEU A 64 -12.88 -8.52 1.50
N GLU A 65 -13.32 -8.90 2.68
CA GLU A 65 -14.02 -7.97 3.57
C GLU A 65 -13.10 -6.88 4.11
N ALA A 66 -11.78 -7.06 4.03
CA ALA A 66 -10.84 -6.04 4.48
C ALA A 66 -10.61 -4.97 3.42
N VAL A 67 -10.94 -5.25 2.16
CA VAL A 67 -10.64 -4.34 1.07
C VAL A 67 -11.23 -2.94 1.28
N PRO A 68 -12.52 -2.80 1.66
CA PRO A 68 -13.06 -1.45 1.87
C PRO A 68 -12.49 -0.74 3.10
N GLU A 69 -11.79 -1.48 3.97
CA GLU A 69 -11.16 -0.90 5.14
C GLU A 69 -9.77 -0.34 4.85
N LEU A 70 -9.23 -0.60 3.67
CA LEU A 70 -7.90 -0.14 3.29
C LEU A 70 -8.01 1.29 2.77
N LYS A 71 -7.83 2.25 3.67
CA LYS A 71 -8.06 3.67 3.35
C LYS A 71 -6.79 4.45 3.18
N THR A 72 -5.70 4.01 3.81
CA THR A 72 -4.38 4.63 3.62
C THR A 72 -3.41 3.54 3.22
N LEU A 73 -2.24 3.96 2.72
CA LEU A 73 -1.21 2.99 2.37
C LEU A 73 -0.76 2.20 3.60
N ALA A 74 -0.73 2.85 4.77
CA ALA A 74 -0.32 2.16 6.00
C ALA A 74 -1.23 0.97 6.31
N ASP A 75 -2.49 1.02 5.88
CA ASP A 75 -3.41 -0.07 6.15
C ASP A 75 -2.98 -1.37 5.47
N PHE A 76 -2.16 -1.27 4.43
CA PHE A 76 -1.61 -2.46 3.78
C PHE A 76 -0.44 -3.05 4.56
N GLY A 77 0.06 -2.35 5.57
CA GLY A 77 1.28 -2.77 6.27
C GLY A 77 1.20 -4.15 6.88
N VAL A 78 0.01 -4.54 7.35
CA VAL A 78 -0.15 -5.85 7.97
C VAL A 78 -0.08 -6.99 6.94
N TYR A 79 -0.14 -6.64 5.67
CA TYR A 79 -0.08 -7.62 4.59
C TYR A 79 1.25 -7.60 3.82
N CYS A 80 2.20 -6.81 4.30
CA CYS A 80 3.52 -6.70 3.65
C CYS A 80 4.64 -7.49 4.35
#